data_b03633e92427d41d7b4ca16f59b2666c
#
_entry.id   b03633e92427d41d7b4ca16f59b2666c
#
_cell.length_a   1.000
_cell.length_b   1.000
_cell.length_c   1.000
_cell.angle_alpha   90.00
_cell.angle_beta   90.00
_cell.angle_gamma   90.00
#
_symmetry.space_group_name_H-M   'P 1'
#
loop_
_entity.id
_entity.type
_entity.pdbx_description
1 polymer ?
#
loop_
_entity_poly.entity_id
_entity_poly.type
_entity_poly.pdbx_seq_one_letter_code
_entity_poly.pdbx_strand_id
1 'polypeptide(L)'
;MTKDKGLPLTSNHWGTYRAKVKDGKIEELLGWEHDKDPSPIAQGILDVLDGPTRIDAPMVRKSWLEGGPGTNNKLRGSDSFVEVSWEKAEQLVADELNRVKEKFGNSSIYGGSYGWASAGRFHHAQSQLHRFLNCIGGYTRSKFTYSFAAAEAMVPHILGSYRAYLDTCTSWSSIKDHTQVFLCFGGIPIKNGQISQGGTGHHYQQENLKDASQSGIEFINISPLKSDFIDEVKSEWIAARLSLIHISEPTRLTCSA
;
A
#
# COMPACT_ATOMS: atom_id res chain seq x y z
N MET A 1 26.19 -12.01 -20.96
CA MET A 1 24.74 -12.24 -21.15
C MET A 1 24.27 -13.03 -19.93
N THR A 2 23.55 -12.42 -19.02
CA THR A 2 23.08 -13.09 -17.81
C THR A 2 22.07 -14.17 -18.19
N LYS A 3 22.26 -15.38 -17.69
CA LYS A 3 21.38 -16.56 -17.88
C LYS A 3 19.90 -16.29 -17.54
N ASP A 4 19.63 -15.20 -16.88
CA ASP A 4 18.33 -14.88 -16.28
C ASP A 4 17.38 -14.13 -17.21
N LYS A 5 17.87 -13.55 -18.32
CA LYS A 5 17.04 -12.78 -19.27
C LYS A 5 15.93 -13.60 -19.97
N GLY A 6 15.98 -14.92 -19.93
CA GLY A 6 14.96 -15.82 -20.46
C GLY A 6 13.87 -16.22 -19.47
N LEU A 7 14.00 -15.87 -18.18
CA LEU A 7 13.01 -16.21 -17.17
C LEU A 7 11.76 -15.32 -17.29
N PRO A 8 10.58 -15.82 -16.95
CA PRO A 8 9.34 -15.05 -17.02
C PRO A 8 9.39 -13.84 -16.07
N LEU A 9 8.80 -12.73 -16.52
CA LEU A 9 8.64 -11.53 -15.72
C LEU A 9 7.37 -11.62 -14.87
N THR A 10 7.47 -11.12 -13.65
CA THR A 10 6.33 -10.85 -12.76
C THR A 10 6.46 -9.46 -12.17
N SER A 11 5.36 -8.82 -11.83
CA SER A 11 5.33 -7.51 -11.21
C SER A 11 4.39 -7.52 -10.01
N ASN A 12 4.76 -6.76 -8.99
CA ASN A 12 3.98 -6.57 -7.79
C ASN A 12 4.16 -5.13 -7.26
N HIS A 13 3.70 -4.84 -6.05
CA HIS A 13 3.86 -3.52 -5.42
C HIS A 13 5.31 -3.06 -5.33
N TRP A 14 6.24 -3.97 -5.12
CA TRP A 14 7.63 -3.70 -4.77
C TRP A 14 8.57 -3.72 -5.97
N GLY A 15 8.08 -4.06 -7.14
CA GLY A 15 8.92 -4.04 -8.33
C GLY A 15 8.59 -5.08 -9.38
N THR A 16 9.46 -5.16 -10.36
CA THR A 16 9.44 -6.14 -11.44
C THR A 16 10.57 -7.13 -11.23
N TYR A 17 10.29 -8.41 -11.36
CA TYR A 17 11.22 -9.50 -11.07
C TYR A 17 11.19 -10.56 -12.16
N ARG A 18 12.29 -11.29 -12.26
CA ARG A 18 12.39 -12.54 -13.00
C ARG A 18 12.08 -13.70 -12.07
N ALA A 19 11.08 -14.49 -12.39
CA ALA A 19 10.69 -15.64 -11.59
C ALA A 19 11.43 -16.90 -12.05
N LYS A 20 12.22 -17.50 -11.14
CA LYS A 20 12.82 -18.82 -11.35
C LYS A 20 11.83 -19.87 -10.88
N VAL A 21 11.30 -20.61 -11.84
CA VAL A 21 10.27 -21.64 -11.61
C VAL A 21 10.88 -23.02 -11.75
N LYS A 22 10.59 -23.91 -10.80
CA LYS A 22 10.92 -25.32 -10.84
C LYS A 22 9.74 -26.14 -10.33
N ASP A 23 9.40 -27.20 -11.04
CA ASP A 23 8.29 -28.10 -10.70
C ASP A 23 6.96 -27.37 -10.41
N GLY A 24 6.69 -26.29 -11.17
CA GLY A 24 5.49 -25.47 -11.01
C GLY A 24 5.50 -24.48 -9.83
N LYS A 25 6.58 -24.42 -9.06
CA LYS A 25 6.76 -23.50 -7.93
C LYS A 25 7.79 -22.43 -8.22
N ILE A 26 7.57 -21.22 -7.72
CA ILE A 26 8.57 -20.15 -7.78
C ILE A 26 9.57 -20.40 -6.65
N GLU A 27 10.83 -20.65 -7.01
CA GLU A 27 11.92 -20.85 -6.04
C GLU A 27 12.58 -19.52 -5.65
N GLU A 28 12.62 -18.56 -6.58
CA GLU A 28 13.38 -17.33 -6.38
C GLU A 28 12.79 -16.20 -7.24
N LEU A 29 12.81 -14.98 -6.73
CA LEU A 29 12.54 -13.76 -7.47
C LEU A 29 13.85 -12.97 -7.63
N LEU A 30 14.33 -12.88 -8.85
CA LEU A 30 15.52 -12.11 -9.19
C LEU A 30 15.12 -10.71 -9.62
N GLY A 31 15.84 -9.70 -9.16
CA GLY A 31 15.60 -8.32 -9.60
C GLY A 31 15.64 -8.19 -11.12
N TRP A 32 14.75 -7.39 -11.69
CA TRP A 32 14.77 -7.09 -13.11
C TRP A 32 16.07 -6.35 -13.48
N GLU A 33 16.69 -6.74 -14.59
CA GLU A 33 18.00 -6.25 -15.02
C GLU A 33 18.07 -4.74 -15.29
N HIS A 34 16.94 -4.08 -15.41
CA HIS A 34 16.87 -2.62 -15.60
C HIS A 34 16.54 -1.87 -14.29
N ASP A 35 16.32 -2.58 -13.20
CA ASP A 35 16.16 -1.99 -11.87
C ASP A 35 17.46 -2.10 -11.09
N LYS A 36 18.10 -0.99 -10.78
CA LYS A 36 19.39 -0.94 -10.11
C LYS A 36 19.30 -1.15 -8.59
N ASP A 37 18.11 -1.00 -8.03
CA ASP A 37 17.85 -1.09 -6.58
C ASP A 37 16.57 -1.91 -6.29
N PRO A 38 16.50 -3.17 -6.78
CA PRO A 38 15.28 -3.97 -6.64
C PRO A 38 14.96 -4.23 -5.17
N SER A 39 13.71 -4.03 -4.78
CA SER A 39 13.29 -4.22 -3.40
C SER A 39 13.42 -5.69 -2.96
N PRO A 40 14.03 -5.96 -1.79
CA PRO A 40 14.11 -7.31 -1.25
C PRO A 40 12.78 -7.81 -0.68
N ILE A 41 11.79 -6.95 -0.50
CA ILE A 41 10.49 -7.28 0.11
C ILE A 41 9.75 -8.37 -0.67
N ALA A 42 9.92 -8.40 -1.98
CA ALA A 42 9.26 -9.39 -2.83
C ALA A 42 9.62 -10.85 -2.49
N GLN A 43 10.79 -11.10 -1.90
CA GLN A 43 11.18 -12.45 -1.45
C GLN A 43 10.23 -13.00 -0.39
N GLY A 44 9.68 -12.14 0.46
CA GLY A 44 8.68 -12.55 1.46
C GLY A 44 7.37 -13.09 0.88
N ILE A 45 7.08 -12.83 -0.40
CA ILE A 45 5.93 -13.43 -1.08
C ILE A 45 6.09 -14.94 -1.20
N LEU A 46 7.30 -15.42 -1.43
CA LEU A 46 7.58 -16.85 -1.61
C LEU A 46 7.23 -17.65 -0.35
N ASP A 47 7.49 -17.06 0.82
CA ASP A 47 7.21 -17.70 2.11
C ASP A 47 5.71 -17.85 2.40
N VAL A 48 4.86 -17.01 1.77
CA VAL A 48 3.42 -17.03 2.01
C VAL A 48 2.62 -17.76 0.92
N LEU A 49 3.21 -18.08 -0.23
CA LEU A 49 2.50 -18.76 -1.32
C LEU A 49 1.98 -20.16 -0.91
N ASP A 50 2.80 -20.92 -0.19
CA ASP A 50 2.48 -22.24 0.33
C ASP A 50 2.46 -22.26 1.89
N GLY A 51 2.40 -21.09 2.52
CA GLY A 51 2.48 -20.93 3.96
C GLY A 51 1.19 -21.28 4.71
N PRO A 52 1.25 -21.57 6.01
CA PRO A 52 0.09 -21.98 6.82
C PRO A 52 -0.95 -20.86 7.02
N THR A 53 -0.62 -19.65 6.65
CA THR A 53 -1.54 -18.48 6.71
C THR A 53 -2.33 -18.29 5.43
N ARG A 54 -2.02 -19.07 4.37
CA ARG A 54 -2.77 -19.01 3.12
C ARG A 54 -4.14 -19.65 3.31
N ILE A 55 -5.16 -18.96 2.82
CA ILE A 55 -6.54 -19.46 2.81
C ILE A 55 -6.80 -20.07 1.44
N ASP A 56 -7.00 -21.38 1.38
CA ASP A 56 -7.14 -22.14 0.14
C ASP A 56 -8.60 -22.38 -0.27
N ALA A 57 -9.53 -22.21 0.65
CA ALA A 57 -10.95 -22.40 0.44
C ALA A 57 -11.80 -21.36 1.17
N PRO A 58 -13.07 -21.18 0.81
CA PRO A 58 -13.97 -20.33 1.58
C PRO A 58 -14.12 -20.84 3.01
N MET A 59 -13.90 -19.93 3.97
CA MET A 59 -13.94 -20.25 5.39
C MET A 59 -14.99 -19.39 6.08
N VAL A 60 -15.86 -20.00 6.87
CA VAL A 60 -16.91 -19.31 7.64
C VAL A 60 -16.73 -19.59 9.12
N ARG A 61 -16.94 -18.58 9.96
CA ARG A 61 -16.89 -18.76 11.42
C ARG A 61 -17.97 -19.74 11.86
N LYS A 62 -17.58 -20.70 12.69
CA LYS A 62 -18.48 -21.75 13.20
C LYS A 62 -19.68 -21.16 13.93
N SER A 63 -19.45 -20.22 14.83
CA SER A 63 -20.51 -19.57 15.59
C SER A 63 -21.54 -18.85 14.70
N TRP A 64 -21.10 -18.31 13.55
CA TRP A 64 -22.00 -17.67 12.59
C TRP A 64 -22.83 -18.69 11.81
N LEU A 65 -22.23 -19.83 11.42
CA LEU A 65 -22.95 -20.92 10.75
C LEU A 65 -24.06 -21.52 11.64
N GLU A 66 -23.80 -21.60 12.95
CA GLU A 66 -24.73 -22.18 13.92
C GLU A 66 -25.82 -21.21 14.38
N GLY A 67 -25.48 -19.94 14.57
CA GLY A 67 -26.35 -18.95 15.20
C GLY A 67 -26.77 -17.77 14.32
N GLY A 68 -26.20 -17.65 13.13
CA GLY A 68 -26.51 -16.56 12.19
C GLY A 68 -25.98 -15.19 12.60
N PRO A 69 -26.52 -14.12 11.97
CA PRO A 69 -26.10 -12.75 12.23
C PRO A 69 -26.34 -12.32 13.68
N GLY A 70 -25.36 -11.62 14.24
CA GLY A 70 -25.42 -11.14 15.63
C GLY A 70 -24.91 -12.15 16.66
N THR A 71 -24.47 -13.31 16.25
CA THR A 71 -23.87 -14.32 17.14
C THR A 71 -22.59 -13.77 17.77
N ASN A 72 -22.44 -14.08 18.99
CA ASN A 72 -21.43 -13.81 20.01
C ASN A 72 -20.08 -13.21 19.52
N ASN A 73 -20.02 -11.89 19.45
CA ASN A 73 -18.78 -11.14 19.12
C ASN A 73 -17.64 -11.37 20.12
N LYS A 74 -17.93 -11.94 21.30
CA LYS A 74 -16.89 -12.29 22.31
C LYS A 74 -15.97 -13.41 21.84
N LEU A 75 -16.36 -14.20 20.85
CA LEU A 75 -15.54 -15.24 20.25
C LEU A 75 -14.59 -14.74 19.17
N ARG A 76 -14.54 -13.44 18.88
CA ARG A 76 -13.62 -12.89 17.89
C ARG A 76 -12.17 -13.17 18.30
N GLY A 77 -11.43 -13.82 17.41
CA GLY A 77 -10.04 -14.26 17.66
C GLY A 77 -9.90 -15.65 18.28
N SER A 78 -10.97 -16.23 18.84
CA SER A 78 -10.99 -17.58 19.41
C SER A 78 -11.98 -18.54 18.77
N ASP A 79 -12.84 -18.05 17.87
CA ASP A 79 -13.79 -18.87 17.13
C ASP A 79 -13.05 -19.70 16.06
N SER A 80 -13.50 -20.91 15.83
CA SER A 80 -13.00 -21.73 14.73
C SER A 80 -13.63 -21.34 13.40
N PHE A 81 -12.92 -21.62 12.33
CA PHE A 81 -13.41 -21.48 10.96
C PHE A 81 -13.72 -22.86 10.39
N VAL A 82 -14.79 -22.95 9.61
CA VAL A 82 -15.23 -24.15 8.91
C VAL A 82 -15.15 -23.91 7.43
N GLU A 83 -14.53 -24.84 6.71
CA GLU A 83 -14.52 -24.83 5.25
C GLU A 83 -15.91 -25.10 4.70
N VAL A 84 -16.30 -24.33 3.67
CA VAL A 84 -17.55 -24.50 2.94
C VAL A 84 -17.28 -24.48 1.44
N SER A 85 -18.21 -25.00 0.63
CA SER A 85 -18.09 -24.88 -0.83
C SER A 85 -18.29 -23.44 -1.27
N TRP A 86 -17.81 -23.12 -2.47
CA TRP A 86 -18.05 -21.79 -3.08
C TRP A 86 -19.52 -21.46 -3.20
N GLU A 87 -20.34 -22.41 -3.65
CA GLU A 87 -21.79 -22.24 -3.78
C GLU A 87 -22.43 -21.91 -2.43
N LYS A 88 -21.98 -22.58 -1.36
CA LYS A 88 -22.46 -22.29 0.00
C LYS A 88 -22.02 -20.92 0.47
N ALA A 89 -20.77 -20.53 0.21
CA ALA A 89 -20.26 -19.21 0.58
C ALA A 89 -21.02 -18.08 -0.13
N GLU A 90 -21.23 -18.22 -1.44
CA GLU A 90 -21.97 -17.25 -2.25
C GLU A 90 -23.42 -17.11 -1.78
N GLN A 91 -24.09 -18.22 -1.48
CA GLN A 91 -25.45 -18.21 -0.95
C GLN A 91 -25.54 -17.50 0.41
N LEU A 92 -24.61 -17.80 1.33
CA LEU A 92 -24.57 -17.15 2.64
C LEU A 92 -24.36 -15.63 2.53
N VAL A 93 -23.49 -15.19 1.63
CA VAL A 93 -23.26 -13.75 1.38
C VAL A 93 -24.49 -13.10 0.75
N ALA A 94 -25.11 -13.75 -0.23
CA ALA A 94 -26.31 -13.23 -0.90
C ALA A 94 -27.48 -13.09 0.08
N ASP A 95 -27.74 -14.13 0.88
CA ASP A 95 -28.80 -14.12 1.88
C ASP A 95 -28.62 -13.00 2.91
N GLU A 96 -27.40 -12.82 3.41
CA GLU A 96 -27.10 -11.78 4.40
C GLU A 96 -27.21 -10.37 3.80
N LEU A 97 -26.72 -10.15 2.59
CA LEU A 97 -26.86 -8.87 1.90
C LEU A 97 -28.33 -8.53 1.64
N ASN A 98 -29.12 -9.49 1.22
CA ASN A 98 -30.56 -9.31 1.04
C ASN A 98 -31.25 -9.00 2.37
N ARG A 99 -30.98 -9.76 3.43
CA ARG A 99 -31.51 -9.52 4.77
C ARG A 99 -31.22 -8.11 5.27
N VAL A 100 -29.95 -7.67 5.12
CA VAL A 100 -29.53 -6.32 5.56
C VAL A 100 -30.23 -5.25 4.74
N LYS A 101 -30.28 -5.43 3.43
CA LYS A 101 -30.91 -4.50 2.50
C LYS A 101 -32.41 -4.35 2.76
N GLU A 102 -33.13 -5.46 2.98
CA GLU A 102 -34.58 -5.46 3.28
C GLU A 102 -34.90 -4.83 4.63
N LYS A 103 -34.10 -5.14 5.65
CA LYS A 103 -34.35 -4.70 7.02
C LYS A 103 -33.88 -3.27 7.31
N PHE A 104 -32.77 -2.84 6.72
CA PHE A 104 -32.10 -1.60 7.09
C PHE A 104 -31.81 -0.66 5.90
N GLY A 105 -32.04 -1.11 4.67
CA GLY A 105 -31.73 -0.36 3.43
C GLY A 105 -30.26 -0.44 3.02
N ASN A 106 -29.98 -0.05 1.79
CA ASN A 106 -28.63 -0.10 1.21
C ASN A 106 -27.63 0.83 1.93
N SER A 107 -28.09 1.90 2.58
CA SER A 107 -27.22 2.80 3.34
C SER A 107 -26.54 2.15 4.55
N SER A 108 -27.08 1.01 5.04
CA SER A 108 -26.47 0.23 6.11
C SER A 108 -25.34 -0.70 5.64
N ILE A 109 -25.19 -0.87 4.32
CA ILE A 109 -24.08 -1.61 3.73
C ILE A 109 -22.91 -0.65 3.55
N TYR A 110 -21.86 -0.81 4.37
CA TYR A 110 -20.61 -0.08 4.19
C TYR A 110 -19.66 -0.91 3.34
N GLY A 111 -19.13 -0.31 2.28
CA GLY A 111 -18.23 -1.01 1.39
C GLY A 111 -17.10 -0.16 0.85
N GLY A 112 -15.95 -0.78 0.70
CA GLY A 112 -14.78 -0.17 0.13
C GLY A 112 -13.66 -1.17 0.02
N SER A 113 -12.69 -0.84 -0.80
CA SER A 113 -11.45 -1.60 -0.96
C SER A 113 -10.29 -0.64 -1.06
N TYR A 114 -9.18 -1.00 -0.46
CA TYR A 114 -7.93 -0.26 -0.54
C TYR A 114 -7.03 -0.96 -1.55
N GLY A 115 -7.24 -0.66 -2.83
CA GLY A 115 -6.64 -1.39 -3.93
C GLY A 115 -5.28 -0.86 -4.38
N TRP A 116 -4.33 -0.72 -3.48
CA TRP A 116 -2.99 -0.20 -3.78
C TRP A 116 -2.29 -0.94 -4.93
N ALA A 117 -2.32 -2.27 -4.94
CA ALA A 117 -1.73 -3.10 -6.00
C ALA A 117 -2.68 -3.37 -7.15
N SER A 118 -3.81 -2.73 -7.17
CA SER A 118 -4.79 -2.98 -8.23
C SER A 118 -4.31 -2.39 -9.54
N ALA A 119 -4.18 -3.23 -10.55
CA ALA A 119 -3.77 -2.84 -11.88
C ALA A 119 -4.77 -3.29 -12.93
N GLY A 120 -5.04 -2.42 -13.91
CA GLY A 120 -5.91 -2.73 -15.01
C GLY A 120 -7.38 -2.90 -14.63
N ARG A 121 -8.15 -3.46 -15.55
CA ARG A 121 -9.61 -3.55 -15.44
C ARG A 121 -10.09 -4.68 -14.53
N PHE A 122 -9.47 -5.85 -14.63
CA PHE A 122 -9.92 -7.05 -13.92
C PHE A 122 -9.24 -7.25 -12.57
N HIS A 123 -8.09 -6.65 -12.37
CA HIS A 123 -7.32 -6.70 -11.12
C HIS A 123 -7.43 -5.42 -10.31
N HIS A 124 -8.43 -4.58 -10.57
CA HIS A 124 -8.69 -3.37 -9.81
C HIS A 124 -9.77 -3.64 -8.76
N ALA A 125 -9.35 -4.00 -7.55
CA ALA A 125 -10.22 -4.43 -6.47
C ALA A 125 -11.33 -3.40 -6.13
N GLN A 126 -10.99 -2.11 -6.08
CA GLN A 126 -11.97 -1.05 -5.80
C GLN A 126 -13.09 -1.02 -6.83
N SER A 127 -12.75 -1.02 -8.13
CA SER A 127 -13.78 -0.92 -9.16
C SER A 127 -14.67 -2.16 -9.23
N GLN A 128 -14.12 -3.35 -8.98
CA GLN A 128 -14.91 -4.59 -8.92
C GLN A 128 -15.90 -4.57 -7.76
N LEU A 129 -15.42 -4.23 -6.55
CA LEU A 129 -16.28 -4.15 -5.37
C LEU A 129 -17.34 -3.06 -5.51
N HIS A 130 -16.95 -1.86 -5.95
CA HIS A 130 -17.89 -0.75 -6.14
C HIS A 130 -18.94 -1.07 -7.20
N ARG A 131 -18.53 -1.75 -8.29
CA ARG A 131 -19.48 -2.22 -9.31
C ARG A 131 -20.49 -3.19 -8.73
N PHE A 132 -20.02 -4.20 -7.99
CA PHE A 132 -20.89 -5.19 -7.33
C PHE A 132 -21.90 -4.52 -6.41
N LEU A 133 -21.44 -3.64 -5.50
CA LEU A 133 -22.28 -2.96 -4.54
C LEU A 133 -23.30 -2.00 -5.20
N ASN A 134 -22.92 -1.37 -6.32
CA ASN A 134 -23.86 -0.57 -7.11
C ASN A 134 -24.93 -1.43 -7.79
N CYS A 135 -24.55 -2.62 -8.28
CA CYS A 135 -25.52 -3.54 -8.91
C CYS A 135 -26.58 -4.06 -7.95
N ILE A 136 -26.30 -4.11 -6.66
CA ILE A 136 -27.28 -4.51 -5.62
C ILE A 136 -28.07 -3.34 -5.05
N GLY A 137 -27.90 -2.13 -5.58
CA GLY A 137 -28.69 -0.94 -5.21
C GLY A 137 -27.96 0.15 -4.46
N GLY A 138 -26.63 0.05 -4.35
CA GLY A 138 -25.77 1.04 -3.72
C GLY A 138 -25.35 0.69 -2.28
N TYR A 139 -24.56 1.56 -1.69
CA TYR A 139 -23.88 1.33 -0.40
C TYR A 139 -23.35 2.64 0.18
N THR A 140 -22.98 2.63 1.46
CA THR A 140 -22.27 3.73 2.10
C THR A 140 -20.78 3.60 1.80
N ARG A 141 -20.21 4.64 1.20
CA ARG A 141 -18.83 4.69 0.73
C ARG A 141 -17.94 5.46 1.71
N SER A 142 -16.71 4.99 1.88
CA SER A 142 -15.64 5.77 2.50
C SER A 142 -15.28 6.98 1.64
N LYS A 143 -15.00 8.11 2.29
CA LYS A 143 -14.54 9.33 1.66
C LYS A 143 -13.14 9.62 2.15
N PHE A 144 -12.23 9.97 1.22
CA PHE A 144 -10.80 10.18 1.48
C PHE A 144 -10.06 8.91 1.93
N THR A 145 -8.77 9.07 2.25
CA THR A 145 -7.91 7.99 2.78
C THR A 145 -7.70 8.19 4.28
N TYR A 146 -7.22 7.16 4.98
CA TYR A 146 -6.83 7.31 6.38
C TYR A 146 -5.44 7.96 6.55
N SER A 147 -4.56 7.83 5.54
CA SER A 147 -3.16 8.25 5.64
C SER A 147 -2.99 9.77 5.60
N PHE A 148 -3.79 10.47 4.79
CA PHE A 148 -3.65 11.91 4.56
C PHE A 148 -4.99 12.60 4.25
N ALA A 149 -6.07 12.12 4.83
CA ALA A 149 -7.41 12.70 4.62
C ALA A 149 -7.49 14.19 4.97
N ALA A 150 -6.74 14.65 5.96
CA ALA A 150 -6.67 16.06 6.29
C ALA A 150 -6.08 16.89 5.13
N ALA A 151 -5.03 16.42 4.48
CA ALA A 151 -4.47 17.06 3.29
C ALA A 151 -5.46 17.03 2.12
N GLU A 152 -6.12 15.90 1.87
CA GLU A 152 -7.16 15.79 0.83
C GLU A 152 -8.32 16.77 1.04
N ALA A 153 -8.66 17.06 2.30
CA ALA A 153 -9.72 18.01 2.64
C ALA A 153 -9.25 19.48 2.58
N MET A 154 -8.04 19.77 3.08
CA MET A 154 -7.56 21.16 3.27
C MET A 154 -6.84 21.74 2.07
N VAL A 155 -6.00 20.96 1.39
CA VAL A 155 -5.17 21.44 0.27
C VAL A 155 -6.00 22.03 -0.87
N PRO A 156 -7.18 21.51 -1.25
CA PRO A 156 -8.01 22.16 -2.26
C PRO A 156 -8.42 23.59 -1.94
N HIS A 157 -8.57 23.93 -0.67
CA HIS A 157 -8.92 25.30 -0.23
C HIS A 157 -7.74 26.27 -0.32
N ILE A 158 -6.50 25.76 -0.35
CA ILE A 158 -5.27 26.56 -0.39
C ILE A 158 -4.71 26.61 -1.80
N LEU A 159 -4.61 25.47 -2.48
CA LEU A 159 -3.97 25.29 -3.79
C LEU A 159 -4.97 24.99 -4.93
N GLY A 160 -6.27 24.97 -4.64
CA GLY A 160 -7.32 24.68 -5.62
C GLY A 160 -7.54 23.20 -5.91
N SER A 161 -6.52 22.36 -5.87
CA SER A 161 -6.62 20.93 -6.14
C SER A 161 -5.53 20.14 -5.42
N TYR A 162 -5.92 19.15 -4.66
CA TYR A 162 -4.98 18.17 -4.08
C TYR A 162 -4.31 17.33 -5.16
N ARG A 163 -5.07 16.92 -6.16
CA ARG A 163 -4.56 16.10 -7.27
C ARG A 163 -3.51 16.84 -8.08
N ALA A 164 -3.77 18.10 -8.42
CA ALA A 164 -2.81 18.95 -9.12
C ALA A 164 -1.51 19.10 -8.32
N TYR A 165 -1.61 19.24 -7.00
CA TYR A 165 -0.42 19.30 -6.13
C TYR A 165 0.43 18.02 -6.21
N LEU A 166 -0.19 16.82 -6.15
CA LEU A 166 0.54 15.56 -6.28
C LEU A 166 1.19 15.38 -7.66
N ASP A 167 0.47 15.76 -8.71
CA ASP A 167 0.91 15.55 -10.09
C ASP A 167 1.99 16.58 -10.51
N THR A 168 2.19 17.65 -9.74
CA THR A 168 3.15 18.74 -10.02
C THR A 168 4.27 18.87 -8.97
N CYS A 169 4.58 17.80 -8.25
CA CYS A 169 5.71 17.79 -7.32
C CYS A 169 7.01 18.17 -8.04
N THR A 170 7.89 18.89 -7.33
CA THR A 170 9.20 19.27 -7.84
C THR A 170 10.01 18.05 -8.24
N SER A 171 10.48 18.01 -9.48
CA SER A 171 11.27 16.88 -9.99
C SER A 171 12.68 16.87 -9.39
N TRP A 172 13.28 15.69 -9.30
CA TRP A 172 14.67 15.55 -8.86
C TRP A 172 15.66 16.32 -9.73
N SER A 173 15.41 16.47 -11.04
CA SER A 173 16.22 17.33 -11.91
C SER A 173 16.21 18.78 -11.44
N SER A 174 15.03 19.33 -11.19
CA SER A 174 14.90 20.71 -10.69
C SER A 174 15.53 20.89 -9.30
N ILE A 175 15.39 19.90 -8.42
CA ILE A 175 16.04 19.91 -7.10
C ILE A 175 17.57 19.97 -7.26
N LYS A 176 18.15 19.13 -8.11
CA LYS A 176 19.60 19.09 -8.38
C LYS A 176 20.12 20.42 -8.91
N ASP A 177 19.38 21.08 -9.77
CA ASP A 177 19.83 22.31 -10.45
C ASP A 177 19.66 23.58 -9.60
N HIS A 178 18.75 23.57 -8.61
CA HIS A 178 18.34 24.82 -7.95
C HIS A 178 18.36 24.76 -6.42
N THR A 179 18.73 23.63 -5.79
CA THR A 179 18.70 23.48 -4.33
C THR A 179 20.13 23.50 -3.77
N GLN A 180 20.35 24.25 -2.71
CA GLN A 180 21.59 24.28 -1.95
C GLN A 180 21.48 23.45 -0.66
N VAL A 181 20.35 23.56 0.03
CA VAL A 181 20.09 22.85 1.27
C VAL A 181 18.76 22.11 1.17
N PHE A 182 18.75 20.84 1.54
CA PHE A 182 17.55 20.00 1.55
C PHE A 182 17.22 19.55 2.97
N LEU A 183 16.11 20.04 3.50
CA LEU A 183 15.62 19.67 4.83
C LEU A 183 14.69 18.46 4.75
N CYS A 184 15.05 17.37 5.40
CA CYS A 184 14.29 16.12 5.40
C CYS A 184 13.55 15.96 6.76
N PHE A 185 12.34 16.44 6.85
CA PHE A 185 11.49 16.23 8.02
C PHE A 185 10.88 14.82 8.00
N GLY A 186 11.33 13.97 8.91
CA GLY A 186 11.00 12.54 8.96
C GLY A 186 11.93 11.66 8.12
N GLY A 187 12.99 12.26 7.54
CA GLY A 187 13.97 11.56 6.71
C GLY A 187 13.48 11.26 5.29
N ILE A 188 14.30 10.52 4.55
CA ILE A 188 13.97 9.95 3.22
C ILE A 188 14.43 8.49 3.21
N PRO A 189 13.79 7.62 3.98
CA PRO A 189 14.21 6.22 4.05
C PRO A 189 13.93 5.49 2.74
N ILE A 190 14.92 4.75 2.25
CA ILE A 190 14.83 4.01 0.97
C ILE A 190 13.60 3.09 0.93
N LYS A 191 13.28 2.44 2.05
CA LYS A 191 12.10 1.57 2.18
C LYS A 191 10.79 2.21 1.73
N ASN A 192 10.64 3.52 1.89
CA ASN A 192 9.42 4.24 1.49
C ASN A 192 9.35 4.45 -0.04
N GLY A 193 10.48 4.49 -0.71
CA GLY A 193 10.56 4.57 -2.17
C GLY A 193 10.48 3.22 -2.88
N GLN A 194 10.46 2.11 -2.14
CA GLN A 194 10.47 0.76 -2.71
C GLN A 194 9.09 0.21 -3.05
N ILE A 195 8.03 0.92 -2.75
CA ILE A 195 6.65 0.54 -3.10
C ILE A 195 5.92 1.72 -3.73
N SER A 196 5.01 1.44 -4.63
CA SER A 196 4.15 2.44 -5.22
C SER A 196 2.75 1.90 -5.47
N GLN A 197 1.79 2.79 -5.42
CA GLN A 197 0.43 2.51 -5.83
C GLN A 197 0.41 2.09 -7.30
N GLY A 198 -0.16 0.91 -7.58
CA GLY A 198 -0.17 0.34 -8.94
C GLY A 198 1.09 -0.41 -9.34
N GLY A 199 2.07 -0.52 -8.44
CA GLY A 199 3.33 -1.22 -8.67
C GLY A 199 4.48 -0.29 -9.06
N THR A 200 5.69 -0.79 -8.93
CA THR A 200 6.93 -0.08 -9.25
C THR A 200 7.68 -0.83 -10.36
N GLY A 201 8.03 -0.14 -11.43
CA GLY A 201 8.88 -0.71 -12.47
C GLY A 201 10.37 -0.55 -12.16
N HIS A 202 10.74 0.61 -11.64
CA HIS A 202 12.10 1.03 -11.30
C HIS A 202 12.15 1.72 -9.96
N HIS A 203 13.26 1.57 -9.24
CA HIS A 203 13.57 2.29 -8.01
C HIS A 203 14.65 3.34 -8.26
N TYR A 204 14.30 4.62 -8.09
CA TYR A 204 15.19 5.75 -8.42
C TYR A 204 15.63 6.55 -7.19
N GLN A 205 15.06 6.29 -6.01
CA GLN A 205 15.27 7.15 -4.85
C GLN A 205 16.73 7.20 -4.42
N GLN A 206 17.39 6.05 -4.33
CA GLN A 206 18.78 5.98 -3.92
C GLN A 206 19.71 6.67 -4.95
N GLU A 207 19.50 6.43 -6.23
CA GLU A 207 20.26 7.05 -7.32
C GLU A 207 20.08 8.58 -7.29
N ASN A 208 18.86 9.06 -7.19
CA ASN A 208 18.57 10.49 -7.12
C ASN A 208 19.19 11.19 -5.91
N LEU A 209 19.19 10.55 -4.73
CA LEU A 209 19.85 11.10 -3.54
C LEU A 209 21.37 11.20 -3.72
N LYS A 210 22.00 10.17 -4.29
CA LYS A 210 23.44 10.17 -4.59
C LYS A 210 23.80 11.25 -5.60
N ASP A 211 23.04 11.36 -6.68
CA ASP A 211 23.23 12.39 -7.71
C ASP A 211 23.04 13.80 -7.14
N ALA A 212 22.02 14.00 -6.31
CA ALA A 212 21.76 15.29 -5.67
C ALA A 212 22.91 15.69 -4.71
N SER A 213 23.45 14.73 -3.97
CA SER A 213 24.63 14.96 -3.13
C SER A 213 25.87 15.36 -3.96
N GLN A 214 26.07 14.71 -5.11
CA GLN A 214 27.18 15.04 -6.02
C GLN A 214 27.03 16.42 -6.66
N SER A 215 25.79 16.93 -6.77
CA SER A 215 25.52 18.31 -7.22
C SER A 215 25.81 19.37 -6.14
N GLY A 216 26.27 18.98 -4.97
CA GLY A 216 26.66 19.90 -3.89
C GLY A 216 25.55 20.27 -2.92
N ILE A 217 24.41 19.57 -2.95
CA ILE A 217 23.30 19.80 -2.02
C ILE A 217 23.69 19.32 -0.62
N GLU A 218 23.52 20.17 0.38
CA GLU A 218 23.63 19.82 1.79
C GLU A 218 22.31 19.23 2.29
N PHE A 219 22.38 18.04 2.90
CA PHE A 219 21.20 17.37 3.46
C PHE A 219 21.17 17.48 4.98
N ILE A 220 20.02 17.86 5.51
CA ILE A 220 19.74 17.88 6.98
C ILE A 220 18.61 16.90 7.25
N ASN A 221 18.93 15.79 7.91
CA ASN A 221 17.98 14.75 8.28
C ASN A 221 17.41 15.01 9.68
N ILE A 222 16.18 15.48 9.77
CA ILE A 222 15.46 15.75 11.03
C ILE A 222 14.52 14.58 11.29
N SER A 223 15.03 13.53 11.94
CA SER A 223 14.29 12.28 12.18
C SER A 223 14.66 11.67 13.54
N PRO A 224 13.76 10.91 14.17
CA PRO A 224 14.09 10.14 15.38
C PRO A 224 15.10 9.03 15.13
N LEU A 225 15.22 8.55 13.89
CA LEU A 225 16.16 7.49 13.50
C LEU A 225 17.18 8.03 12.50
N LYS A 226 18.45 7.84 12.78
CA LYS A 226 19.52 8.19 11.84
C LYS A 226 19.39 7.42 10.53
N SER A 227 18.97 6.16 10.60
CA SER A 227 18.73 5.27 9.45
C SER A 227 17.56 5.66 8.53
N ASP A 228 16.81 6.72 8.86
CA ASP A 228 15.81 7.29 7.95
C ASP A 228 16.46 8.13 6.83
N PHE A 229 17.77 8.02 6.67
CA PHE A 229 18.52 8.55 5.53
C PHE A 229 19.62 7.55 5.12
N ILE A 230 20.00 7.55 3.85
CA ILE A 230 21.02 6.59 3.36
C ILE A 230 22.41 6.92 3.88
N ASP A 231 23.16 5.91 4.27
CA ASP A 231 24.51 6.09 4.84
C ASP A 231 25.54 6.56 3.80
N GLU A 232 25.33 6.26 2.52
CA GLU A 232 26.23 6.62 1.43
C GLU A 232 26.18 8.11 1.05
N VAL A 233 25.22 8.86 1.56
CA VAL A 233 25.09 10.30 1.35
C VAL A 233 25.30 11.04 2.65
N LYS A 234 26.27 11.96 2.67
CA LYS A 234 26.54 12.78 3.85
C LYS A 234 25.31 13.64 4.19
N SER A 235 24.84 13.54 5.42
CA SER A 235 23.80 14.39 5.96
C SER A 235 24.11 14.81 7.41
N GLU A 236 23.69 16.01 7.80
CA GLU A 236 23.59 16.37 9.20
C GLU A 236 22.36 15.72 9.79
N TRP A 237 22.51 14.97 10.89
CA TRP A 237 21.38 14.35 11.56
C TRP A 237 21.00 15.10 12.81
N ILE A 238 19.75 15.55 12.87
CA ILE A 238 19.13 16.17 14.04
C ILE A 238 18.11 15.17 14.62
N ALA A 239 18.42 14.61 15.77
CA ALA A 239 17.57 13.63 16.46
C ALA A 239 16.29 14.29 16.97
N ALA A 240 15.19 14.11 16.27
CA ALA A 240 13.88 14.62 16.68
C ALA A 240 13.28 13.76 17.79
N ARG A 241 12.85 14.39 18.90
CA ARG A 241 12.04 13.72 19.92
C ARG A 241 10.57 13.84 19.53
N LEU A 242 9.98 12.73 19.13
CA LEU A 242 8.55 12.66 18.87
C LEU A 242 7.80 12.50 20.20
N SER A 243 6.68 13.21 20.33
CA SER A 243 5.74 13.04 21.43
C SER A 243 4.31 12.96 20.87
N LEU A 244 3.39 12.39 21.64
CA LEU A 244 1.98 12.28 21.23
C LEU A 244 1.35 13.65 20.93
N ILE A 245 1.76 14.69 21.64
CA ILE A 245 1.26 16.05 21.41
C ILE A 245 1.72 16.63 20.06
N HIS A 246 2.90 16.23 19.59
CA HIS A 246 3.42 16.64 18.30
C HIS A 246 2.77 15.88 17.14
N ILE A 247 2.28 14.67 17.37
CA ILE A 247 1.55 13.86 16.39
C ILE A 247 0.14 14.41 16.21
N SER A 248 -0.44 15.00 17.22
CA SER A 248 -1.81 15.52 17.21
C SER A 248 -1.93 16.99 16.82
N GLU A 249 -0.83 17.72 16.62
CA GLU A 249 -0.86 19.11 16.18
C GLU A 249 -1.02 19.24 14.67
N PRO A 250 -2.14 19.78 14.16
CA PRO A 250 -2.40 19.86 12.72
C PRO A 250 -1.46 20.79 11.96
N THR A 251 -0.78 21.72 12.65
CA THR A 251 0.16 22.66 12.05
C THR A 251 1.49 22.04 11.61
N ARG A 252 1.82 20.82 12.06
CA ARG A 252 3.06 20.11 11.67
C ARG A 252 2.88 19.12 10.54
N LEU A 253 1.66 18.78 10.19
CA LEU A 253 1.35 17.88 9.07
C LEU A 253 1.61 18.51 7.70
N THR A 254 1.81 19.82 7.63
CA THR A 254 2.11 20.54 6.39
C THR A 254 3.59 20.55 6.02
N CYS A 255 4.48 20.04 6.89
CA CYS A 255 5.92 20.02 6.65
C CYS A 255 6.47 18.65 6.25
N SER A 256 5.63 17.63 6.15
CA SER A 256 6.02 16.29 5.72
C SER A 256 5.38 15.96 4.37
N ALA A 257 5.89 16.57 3.34
CA ALA A 257 5.64 16.15 1.95
C ALA A 257 6.87 15.49 1.38
#